data_64341d49fcf51e52a11d8a977f078d40
#
_entry.id   64341d49fcf51e52a11d8a977f078d40
#
_cell.length_a   1.000
_cell.length_b   1.000
_cell.length_c   1.000
_cell.angle_alpha   90.00
_cell.angle_beta   90.00
_cell.angle_gamma   90.00
#
_symmetry.space_group_name_H-M   'P 1'
#
loop_
_entity.id
_entity.type
_entity.pdbx_description
1 polymer ?
#
loop_
_entity_poly.entity_id
_entity_poly.type
_entity_poly.pdbx_seq_one_letter_code
_entity_poly.pdbx_strand_id
1 'polypeptide(L)'
;MANMAVILGAGESGVGAAILAKKQGFEVLVSDAGKLKEKYKDVLLNNDIPFEEGNHSEAIILTADLVVKSPGIPDTIALIKQLKGKGIPVISEIEFAGRYNQAKTICITGSNGKTTTTLLTYHLLKSAGLNVGLAGNVGQSFAWQVAEKAFDYYVIELSSFQLDGMYEFKADIAVLLNITPDHLDRYEYRLQNYVDSKFRILQNQTKADFFIYGADDPIIQEEIKKRDISAICLPFGWIEAPKNGAGINGEELIINWKQNSFNMSIFDIALQGRHNTYNSMAAGLAGVVLNIRNEKIRESLSDFKGVEHRLERFLKVHGIEFINDSKATNVNSTWYALESLNKPIVWIAGGVDKGNDYDALKELVKNKVKAIICVGVDNQKIKEAFKDIVPDIVETQDMQDAVRSAYYLAKNGETVLLSPACASFDLFENYEDRGRQFKMAVREL
;
A
#
# COMPACT_ATOMS: atom_id res chain seq x y z
N MET A 1 33.47 -4.30 22.38
CA MET A 1 33.11 -5.18 21.28
C MET A 1 32.04 -4.42 20.51
N ALA A 2 32.01 -4.50 19.17
CA ALA A 2 30.92 -3.92 18.39
C ALA A 2 29.62 -4.69 18.70
N ASN A 3 28.48 -3.97 18.74
CA ASN A 3 27.19 -4.63 18.95
C ASN A 3 26.81 -5.44 17.71
N MET A 4 26.26 -6.63 17.91
CA MET A 4 25.85 -7.52 16.82
C MET A 4 24.39 -7.26 16.42
N ALA A 5 24.15 -6.94 15.15
CA ALA A 5 22.82 -6.83 14.55
C ALA A 5 22.57 -8.03 13.62
N VAL A 6 21.52 -8.78 13.86
CA VAL A 6 21.07 -9.83 12.95
C VAL A 6 19.85 -9.34 12.16
N ILE A 7 19.91 -9.53 10.85
CA ILE A 7 18.84 -9.16 9.94
C ILE A 7 18.13 -10.43 9.48
N LEU A 8 16.86 -10.59 9.82
CA LEU A 8 16.04 -11.72 9.41
C LEU A 8 15.24 -11.38 8.15
N GLY A 9 15.55 -12.11 7.07
CA GLY A 9 15.03 -11.90 5.73
C GLY A 9 15.94 -11.01 4.89
N ALA A 10 16.31 -11.50 3.70
CA ALA A 10 17.25 -10.88 2.77
C ALA A 10 16.57 -10.27 1.53
N GLY A 11 15.33 -9.80 1.70
CA GLY A 11 14.67 -8.93 0.73
C GLY A 11 15.22 -7.51 0.78
N GLU A 12 14.60 -6.59 0.03
CA GLU A 12 15.07 -5.20 -0.08
C GLU A 12 15.17 -4.49 1.28
N SER A 13 14.16 -4.65 2.14
CA SER A 13 14.17 -4.07 3.51
C SER A 13 15.32 -4.62 4.36
N GLY A 14 15.57 -5.95 4.28
CA GLY A 14 16.63 -6.58 5.06
C GLY A 14 18.02 -6.15 4.58
N VAL A 15 18.25 -6.12 3.27
CA VAL A 15 19.53 -5.65 2.71
C VAL A 15 19.77 -4.18 3.05
N GLY A 16 18.75 -3.33 2.96
CA GLY A 16 18.83 -1.93 3.39
C GLY A 16 19.17 -1.77 4.87
N ALA A 17 18.51 -2.56 5.73
CA ALA A 17 18.83 -2.58 7.17
C ALA A 17 20.27 -3.04 7.43
N ALA A 18 20.76 -4.03 6.69
CA ALA A 18 22.13 -4.54 6.82
C ALA A 18 23.18 -3.47 6.42
N ILE A 19 22.95 -2.76 5.31
CA ILE A 19 23.82 -1.65 4.89
C ILE A 19 23.85 -0.56 5.97
N LEU A 20 22.69 -0.16 6.47
CA LEU A 20 22.60 0.86 7.53
C LEU A 20 23.31 0.38 8.81
N ALA A 21 23.06 -0.84 9.25
CA ALA A 21 23.71 -1.40 10.45
C ALA A 21 25.23 -1.41 10.33
N LYS A 22 25.77 -1.84 9.17
CA LYS A 22 27.21 -1.80 8.90
C LYS A 22 27.77 -0.39 8.98
N LYS A 23 27.08 0.60 8.36
CA LYS A 23 27.50 2.01 8.42
C LYS A 23 27.45 2.58 9.85
N GLN A 24 26.57 2.06 10.70
CA GLN A 24 26.47 2.44 12.11
C GLN A 24 27.45 1.67 13.03
N GLY A 25 28.33 0.85 12.45
CA GLY A 25 29.40 0.16 13.18
C GLY A 25 28.96 -1.14 13.88
N PHE A 26 27.82 -1.71 13.51
CA PHE A 26 27.44 -3.04 13.98
C PHE A 26 28.23 -4.14 13.28
N GLU A 27 28.48 -5.23 13.99
CA GLU A 27 28.75 -6.53 13.36
C GLU A 27 27.41 -7.05 12.81
N VAL A 28 27.34 -7.40 11.52
CA VAL A 28 26.09 -7.70 10.84
C VAL A 28 26.11 -9.15 10.33
N LEU A 29 24.99 -9.87 10.55
CA LEU A 29 24.68 -11.12 9.88
C LEU A 29 23.30 -11.01 9.26
N VAL A 30 23.19 -11.29 7.94
CA VAL A 30 21.89 -11.44 7.26
C VAL A 30 21.54 -12.92 7.21
N SER A 31 20.33 -13.30 7.63
CA SER A 31 19.87 -14.70 7.65
C SER A 31 18.51 -14.83 6.98
N ASP A 32 18.40 -15.71 5.98
CA ASP A 32 17.16 -15.99 5.27
C ASP A 32 16.93 -17.51 5.14
N ALA A 33 15.72 -17.96 5.48
CA ALA A 33 15.33 -19.37 5.32
C ALA A 33 15.20 -19.82 3.87
N GLY A 34 15.03 -18.88 2.94
CA GLY A 34 14.97 -19.12 1.50
C GLY A 34 16.30 -18.86 0.79
N LYS A 35 16.28 -18.97 -0.54
CA LYS A 35 17.40 -18.53 -1.36
C LYS A 35 17.34 -17.05 -1.62
N LEU A 36 18.46 -16.37 -1.47
CA LEU A 36 18.59 -14.96 -1.80
C LEU A 36 18.53 -14.75 -3.33
N LYS A 37 17.91 -13.66 -3.74
CA LYS A 37 18.00 -13.21 -5.14
C LYS A 37 19.42 -12.71 -5.42
N GLU A 38 19.99 -13.05 -6.57
CA GLU A 38 21.38 -12.71 -6.93
C GLU A 38 21.69 -11.22 -6.75
N LYS A 39 20.78 -10.33 -7.19
CA LYS A 39 20.95 -8.88 -7.01
C LYS A 39 21.19 -8.46 -5.55
N TYR A 40 20.62 -9.17 -4.57
CA TYR A 40 20.79 -8.88 -3.15
C TYR A 40 22.07 -9.52 -2.60
N LYS A 41 22.46 -10.70 -3.09
CA LYS A 41 23.77 -11.30 -2.78
C LYS A 41 24.92 -10.40 -3.21
N ASP A 42 24.85 -9.88 -4.44
CA ASP A 42 25.87 -8.97 -4.98
C ASP A 42 26.01 -7.72 -4.10
N VAL A 43 24.88 -7.16 -3.64
CA VAL A 43 24.91 -5.99 -2.75
C VAL A 43 25.55 -6.34 -1.41
N LEU A 44 25.22 -7.47 -0.80
CA LEU A 44 25.80 -7.89 0.48
C LEU A 44 27.30 -8.16 0.34
N LEU A 45 27.74 -8.86 -0.71
CA LEU A 45 29.15 -9.12 -1.00
C LEU A 45 29.94 -7.84 -1.22
N ASN A 46 29.40 -6.90 -2.02
CA ASN A 46 30.04 -5.62 -2.32
C ASN A 46 30.19 -4.70 -1.07
N ASN A 47 29.41 -4.97 -0.03
CA ASN A 47 29.49 -4.27 1.25
C ASN A 47 30.18 -5.08 2.34
N ASP A 48 30.82 -6.23 2.03
CA ASP A 48 31.43 -7.16 2.99
C ASP A 48 30.47 -7.51 4.14
N ILE A 49 29.20 -7.80 3.85
CA ILE A 49 28.20 -8.20 4.84
C ILE A 49 28.02 -9.72 4.79
N PRO A 50 28.33 -10.45 5.86
CA PRO A 50 28.08 -11.88 5.94
C PRO A 50 26.60 -12.20 5.84
N PHE A 51 26.30 -13.29 5.13
CA PHE A 51 24.93 -13.79 5.03
C PHE A 51 24.87 -15.31 5.00
N GLU A 52 23.71 -15.85 5.35
CA GLU A 52 23.35 -17.25 5.20
C GLU A 52 21.99 -17.38 4.53
N GLU A 53 21.82 -18.48 3.78
CA GLU A 53 20.56 -18.77 3.07
C GLU A 53 20.16 -20.25 3.25
N GLY A 54 18.85 -20.53 3.18
CA GLY A 54 18.28 -21.88 3.26
C GLY A 54 18.13 -22.41 4.68
N ASN A 55 18.67 -21.73 5.67
CA ASN A 55 18.59 -22.08 7.08
C ASN A 55 18.86 -20.86 7.97
N HIS A 56 18.55 -20.97 9.25
CA HIS A 56 18.89 -20.00 10.30
C HIS A 56 19.86 -20.61 11.29
N SER A 57 21.04 -20.03 11.45
CA SER A 57 22.00 -20.40 12.50
C SER A 57 21.53 -19.87 13.86
N GLU A 58 20.50 -20.52 14.43
CA GLU A 58 19.83 -20.06 15.67
C GLU A 58 20.80 -19.79 16.81
N ALA A 59 21.86 -20.60 16.97
CA ALA A 59 22.87 -20.41 17.99
C ALA A 59 23.56 -19.04 17.91
N ILE A 60 23.81 -18.53 16.69
CA ILE A 60 24.40 -17.22 16.47
C ILE A 60 23.32 -16.13 16.63
N ILE A 61 22.14 -16.32 16.02
CA ILE A 61 21.04 -15.37 16.07
C ILE A 61 20.61 -15.06 17.52
N LEU A 62 20.61 -16.07 18.38
CA LEU A 62 20.25 -15.95 19.80
C LEU A 62 21.34 -15.29 20.68
N THR A 63 22.44 -14.84 20.08
CA THR A 63 23.47 -14.01 20.76
C THR A 63 23.48 -12.57 20.26
N ALA A 64 22.57 -12.20 19.36
CA ALA A 64 22.46 -10.84 18.84
C ALA A 64 22.09 -9.82 19.92
N ASP A 65 22.61 -8.60 19.81
CA ASP A 65 22.17 -7.46 20.64
C ASP A 65 20.89 -6.84 20.10
N LEU A 66 20.64 -7.01 18.79
CA LEU A 66 19.47 -6.48 18.07
C LEU A 66 19.11 -7.38 16.90
N VAL A 67 17.83 -7.60 16.68
CA VAL A 67 17.30 -8.26 15.49
C VAL A 67 16.39 -7.31 14.70
N VAL A 68 16.70 -7.11 13.43
CA VAL A 68 15.82 -6.40 12.49
C VAL A 68 15.10 -7.44 11.63
N LYS A 69 13.79 -7.46 11.72
CA LYS A 69 12.95 -8.50 11.11
C LYS A 69 12.19 -7.96 9.89
N SER A 70 12.26 -8.67 8.75
CA SER A 70 11.40 -8.40 7.59
C SER A 70 9.92 -8.55 7.94
N PRO A 71 9.03 -7.68 7.40
CA PRO A 71 7.60 -7.69 7.73
C PRO A 71 6.87 -8.97 7.31
N GLY A 72 7.40 -9.72 6.34
CA GLY A 72 6.87 -11.02 5.92
C GLY A 72 7.01 -12.13 6.97
N ILE A 73 7.96 -12.01 7.90
CA ILE A 73 8.21 -13.03 8.93
C ILE A 73 7.20 -12.85 10.08
N PRO A 74 6.36 -13.88 10.39
CA PRO A 74 5.38 -13.78 11.47
C PRO A 74 6.04 -13.75 12.86
N ASP A 75 5.44 -13.05 13.80
CA ASP A 75 5.87 -13.05 15.21
C ASP A 75 5.59 -14.38 15.93
N THR A 76 4.80 -15.26 15.32
CA THR A 76 4.40 -16.56 15.87
C THR A 76 5.44 -17.64 15.70
N ILE A 77 6.47 -17.47 14.85
CA ILE A 77 7.51 -18.50 14.66
C ILE A 77 8.37 -18.70 15.91
N ALA A 78 8.88 -19.92 16.08
CA ALA A 78 9.63 -20.35 17.28
C ALA A 78 10.83 -19.44 17.56
N LEU A 79 11.62 -19.11 16.54
CA LEU A 79 12.81 -18.26 16.66
C LEU A 79 12.47 -16.88 17.22
N ILE A 80 11.42 -16.22 16.72
CA ILE A 80 11.01 -14.90 17.21
C ILE A 80 10.55 -14.96 18.67
N LYS A 81 9.81 -16.02 19.03
CA LYS A 81 9.41 -16.23 20.45
C LYS A 81 10.61 -16.43 21.37
N GLN A 82 11.61 -17.19 20.92
CA GLN A 82 12.85 -17.39 21.69
C GLN A 82 13.63 -16.09 21.88
N LEU A 83 13.78 -15.28 20.80
CA LEU A 83 14.43 -13.98 20.87
C LEU A 83 13.75 -13.06 21.89
N LYS A 84 12.42 -12.91 21.79
CA LYS A 84 11.62 -12.13 22.74
C LYS A 84 11.72 -12.68 24.17
N GLY A 85 11.70 -14.01 24.34
CA GLY A 85 11.86 -14.66 25.64
C GLY A 85 13.22 -14.43 26.28
N LYS A 86 14.27 -14.21 25.50
CA LYS A 86 15.61 -13.82 25.96
C LYS A 86 15.78 -12.31 26.17
N GLY A 87 14.76 -11.50 25.89
CA GLY A 87 14.83 -10.04 25.97
C GLY A 87 15.64 -9.39 24.83
N ILE A 88 15.91 -10.11 23.73
CA ILE A 88 16.60 -9.55 22.57
C ILE A 88 15.58 -8.69 21.79
N PRO A 89 15.87 -7.39 21.53
CA PRO A 89 14.99 -6.52 20.78
C PRO A 89 14.79 -7.05 19.36
N VAL A 90 13.51 -7.20 18.95
CA VAL A 90 13.12 -7.56 17.58
C VAL A 90 12.30 -6.40 17.01
N ILE A 91 12.84 -5.68 16.05
CA ILE A 91 12.26 -4.46 15.51
C ILE A 91 12.06 -4.54 13.99
N SER A 92 11.25 -3.64 13.44
CA SER A 92 11.11 -3.49 11.98
C SER A 92 12.28 -2.70 11.39
N GLU A 93 12.45 -2.79 10.07
CA GLU A 93 13.40 -1.96 9.32
C GLU A 93 13.05 -0.47 9.45
N ILE A 94 11.76 -0.13 9.51
CA ILE A 94 11.28 1.24 9.71
C ILE A 94 11.71 1.79 11.06
N GLU A 95 11.54 1.01 12.12
CA GLU A 95 12.00 1.36 13.47
C GLU A 95 13.52 1.57 13.49
N PHE A 96 14.26 0.64 12.87
CA PHE A 96 15.71 0.71 12.83
C PHE A 96 16.21 1.95 12.08
N ALA A 97 15.67 2.21 10.89
CA ALA A 97 16.01 3.39 10.11
C ALA A 97 15.62 4.70 10.80
N GLY A 98 14.48 4.70 11.48
CA GLY A 98 13.97 5.86 12.22
C GLY A 98 14.92 6.36 13.30
N ARG A 99 15.70 5.47 13.93
CA ARG A 99 16.71 5.83 14.95
C ARG A 99 17.85 6.69 14.38
N TYR A 100 18.08 6.64 13.08
CA TYR A 100 19.17 7.36 12.39
C TYR A 100 18.66 8.42 11.42
N ASN A 101 17.33 8.50 11.22
CA ASN A 101 16.71 9.48 10.37
C ASN A 101 16.60 10.85 11.05
N GLN A 102 16.94 11.91 10.35
CA GLN A 102 16.76 13.29 10.80
C GLN A 102 15.76 14.09 9.95
N ALA A 103 15.29 13.50 8.84
CA ALA A 103 14.31 14.13 7.97
C ALA A 103 12.91 14.06 8.59
N LYS A 104 12.03 14.97 8.20
CA LYS A 104 10.61 14.90 8.54
C LYS A 104 9.94 13.75 7.80
N THR A 105 9.04 13.05 8.48
CA THR A 105 8.37 11.87 7.94
C THR A 105 6.87 12.08 7.77
N ILE A 106 6.38 11.78 6.58
CA ILE A 106 4.96 11.68 6.24
C ILE A 106 4.65 10.20 6.08
N CYS A 107 4.02 9.60 7.08
CA CYS A 107 3.73 8.17 7.11
C CYS A 107 2.27 7.90 6.74
N ILE A 108 2.04 7.00 5.80
CA ILE A 108 0.70 6.75 5.25
C ILE A 108 0.35 5.27 5.42
N THR A 109 -0.79 5.01 6.08
CA THR A 109 -1.38 3.67 6.22
C THR A 109 -2.88 3.67 5.97
N GLY A 110 -3.46 2.50 5.96
CA GLY A 110 -4.89 2.24 5.74
C GLY A 110 -5.08 0.84 5.19
N SER A 111 -6.30 0.36 5.07
CA SER A 111 -6.57 -0.89 4.35
C SER A 111 -6.40 -0.66 2.84
N ASN A 112 -7.01 0.38 2.30
CA ASN A 112 -6.99 0.74 0.88
C ASN A 112 -6.45 2.16 0.66
N GLY A 113 -5.98 2.45 -0.57
CA GLY A 113 -5.53 3.79 -0.97
C GLY A 113 -4.08 4.15 -0.62
N LYS A 114 -3.40 3.39 0.23
CA LYS A 114 -2.02 3.67 0.69
C LYS A 114 -1.07 4.10 -0.42
N THR A 115 -0.85 3.24 -1.39
CA THR A 115 0.13 3.46 -2.47
C THR A 115 -0.22 4.70 -3.30
N THR A 116 -1.51 4.86 -3.64
CA THR A 116 -1.97 6.03 -4.41
C THR A 116 -1.69 7.32 -3.64
N THR A 117 -2.09 7.36 -2.36
CA THR A 117 -1.87 8.54 -1.51
C THR A 117 -0.39 8.81 -1.29
N THR A 118 0.42 7.77 -1.08
CA THR A 118 1.88 7.89 -0.90
C THR A 118 2.55 8.46 -2.14
N LEU A 119 2.26 7.91 -3.31
CA LEU A 119 2.83 8.39 -4.57
C LEU A 119 2.33 9.78 -4.95
N LEU A 120 1.06 10.08 -4.70
CA LEU A 120 0.49 11.41 -4.91
C LEU A 120 1.12 12.45 -3.97
N THR A 121 1.30 12.11 -2.70
CA THR A 121 1.99 12.98 -1.71
C THR A 121 3.45 13.19 -2.12
N TYR A 122 4.15 12.12 -2.51
CA TYR A 122 5.53 12.21 -3.01
C TYR A 122 5.63 13.10 -4.26
N HIS A 123 4.73 12.92 -5.24
CA HIS A 123 4.65 13.73 -6.44
C HIS A 123 4.44 15.21 -6.10
N LEU A 124 3.51 15.50 -5.18
CA LEU A 124 3.21 16.85 -4.73
C LEU A 124 4.43 17.53 -4.07
N LEU A 125 5.11 16.84 -3.15
CA LEU A 125 6.28 17.39 -2.48
C LEU A 125 7.43 17.62 -3.48
N LYS A 126 7.64 16.68 -4.39
CA LYS A 126 8.68 16.78 -5.43
C LYS A 126 8.40 17.90 -6.42
N SER A 127 7.14 18.05 -6.88
CA SER A 127 6.71 19.14 -7.76
C SER A 127 6.79 20.50 -7.09
N ALA A 128 6.69 20.54 -5.75
CA ALA A 128 6.94 21.75 -4.96
C ALA A 128 8.43 22.08 -4.79
N GLY A 129 9.36 21.25 -5.31
CA GLY A 129 10.80 21.45 -5.25
C GLY A 129 11.46 20.97 -3.97
N LEU A 130 10.75 20.18 -3.13
CA LEU A 130 11.32 19.66 -1.89
C LEU A 130 12.26 18.46 -2.17
N ASN A 131 13.31 18.37 -1.36
CA ASN A 131 14.23 17.23 -1.36
C ASN A 131 13.58 16.06 -0.58
N VAL A 132 12.87 15.19 -1.29
CA VAL A 132 12.02 14.15 -0.70
C VAL A 132 12.38 12.76 -1.18
N GLY A 133 12.48 11.81 -0.23
CA GLY A 133 12.61 10.37 -0.46
C GLY A 133 11.25 9.65 -0.41
N LEU A 134 11.13 8.58 -1.18
CA LEU A 134 9.98 7.68 -1.20
C LEU A 134 10.39 6.32 -0.64
N ALA A 135 9.77 5.86 0.43
CA ALA A 135 10.22 4.68 1.15
C ALA A 135 9.07 3.82 1.73
N GLY A 136 9.42 2.68 2.29
CA GLY A 136 8.52 1.76 2.98
C GLY A 136 8.04 0.62 2.09
N ASN A 137 6.72 0.38 2.05
CA ASN A 137 6.11 -0.69 1.26
C ASN A 137 6.07 -0.37 -0.25
N VAL A 138 6.39 0.85 -0.62
CA VAL A 138 6.60 1.34 -2.00
C VAL A 138 7.85 2.22 -2.02
N GLY A 139 8.50 2.30 -3.16
CA GLY A 139 9.80 2.98 -3.29
C GLY A 139 10.96 2.07 -2.90
N GLN A 140 12.03 2.64 -2.41
CA GLN A 140 13.22 1.92 -1.92
C GLN A 140 13.16 1.77 -0.40
N SER A 141 13.82 0.74 0.17
CA SER A 141 13.98 0.55 1.61
C SER A 141 14.34 1.86 2.32
N PHE A 142 13.64 2.15 3.42
CA PHE A 142 13.90 3.36 4.21
C PHE A 142 15.30 3.34 4.82
N ALA A 143 15.71 2.20 5.37
CA ALA A 143 17.06 2.03 5.92
C ALA A 143 18.15 2.21 4.87
N TRP A 144 17.92 1.72 3.65
CA TRP A 144 18.86 1.90 2.56
C TRP A 144 19.05 3.38 2.20
N GLN A 145 17.93 4.09 2.07
CA GLN A 145 18.00 5.53 1.76
C GLN A 145 18.65 6.33 2.88
N VAL A 146 18.31 6.06 4.15
CA VAL A 146 18.95 6.70 5.32
C VAL A 146 20.45 6.43 5.35
N ALA A 147 20.87 5.24 4.90
CA ALA A 147 22.28 4.90 4.82
C ALA A 147 23.03 5.70 3.73
N GLU A 148 22.41 5.99 2.59
CA GLU A 148 23.11 6.46 1.39
C GLU A 148 22.78 7.88 0.96
N LYS A 149 21.62 8.43 1.39
CA LYS A 149 21.09 9.69 0.89
C LYS A 149 20.69 10.61 2.04
N ALA A 150 20.79 11.90 1.81
CA ALA A 150 20.28 12.92 2.72
C ALA A 150 19.04 13.56 2.08
N PHE A 151 17.88 13.26 2.61
CA PHE A 151 16.63 13.92 2.28
C PHE A 151 16.17 14.82 3.42
N ASP A 152 15.38 15.85 3.12
CA ASP A 152 14.76 16.71 4.12
C ASP A 152 13.39 16.17 4.56
N TYR A 153 12.77 15.36 3.68
CA TYR A 153 11.47 14.74 3.88
C TYR A 153 11.49 13.30 3.39
N TYR A 154 10.69 12.46 4.05
CA TYR A 154 10.34 11.14 3.55
C TYR A 154 8.83 10.96 3.49
N VAL A 155 8.32 10.45 2.38
CA VAL A 155 6.97 9.90 2.30
C VAL A 155 7.08 8.39 2.39
N ILE A 156 6.47 7.81 3.43
CA ILE A 156 6.65 6.40 3.80
C ILE A 156 5.30 5.68 3.79
N GLU A 157 5.16 4.69 2.90
CA GLU A 157 4.02 3.77 2.96
C GLU A 157 4.25 2.73 4.06
N LEU A 158 3.31 2.59 4.99
CA LEU A 158 3.37 1.63 6.09
C LEU A 158 2.27 0.58 6.01
N SER A 159 2.66 -0.70 5.93
CA SER A 159 1.76 -1.82 6.16
C SER A 159 1.53 -2.01 7.67
N SER A 160 0.46 -2.73 8.04
CA SER A 160 0.22 -3.10 9.45
C SER A 160 1.39 -3.90 10.03
N PHE A 161 1.99 -4.79 9.24
CA PHE A 161 3.13 -5.61 9.69
C PHE A 161 4.40 -4.80 9.98
N GLN A 162 4.61 -3.67 9.29
CA GLN A 162 5.71 -2.75 9.60
C GLN A 162 5.41 -1.97 10.87
N LEU A 163 4.16 -1.52 11.05
CA LEU A 163 3.70 -0.82 12.24
C LEU A 163 3.85 -1.67 13.51
N ASP A 164 3.60 -3.00 13.43
CA ASP A 164 3.74 -3.91 14.56
C ASP A 164 5.17 -3.96 15.13
N GLY A 165 6.17 -3.72 14.30
CA GLY A 165 7.57 -3.68 14.68
C GLY A 165 8.14 -2.28 14.97
N MET A 166 7.29 -1.27 15.16
CA MET A 166 7.68 0.11 15.53
C MET A 166 7.45 0.33 17.03
N TYR A 167 8.38 1.00 17.70
CA TYR A 167 8.35 1.25 19.14
C TYR A 167 8.66 2.72 19.50
N GLU A 168 9.79 3.23 19.04
CA GLU A 168 10.27 4.61 19.31
C GLU A 168 10.08 5.53 18.11
N PHE A 169 9.98 4.96 16.92
CA PHE A 169 9.76 5.73 15.69
C PHE A 169 8.50 6.59 15.78
N LYS A 170 8.61 7.82 15.30
CA LYS A 170 7.54 8.82 15.29
C LYS A 170 7.29 9.32 13.86
N ALA A 171 6.03 9.37 13.46
CA ALA A 171 5.60 10.07 12.26
C ALA A 171 5.35 11.54 12.57
N ASP A 172 5.98 12.48 11.85
CA ASP A 172 5.66 13.91 12.01
C ASP A 172 4.28 14.24 11.42
N ILE A 173 3.92 13.58 10.33
CA ILE A 173 2.57 13.58 9.76
C ILE A 173 2.14 12.13 9.58
N ALA A 174 1.17 11.69 10.37
CA ALA A 174 0.54 10.39 10.26
C ALA A 174 -0.75 10.50 9.43
N VAL A 175 -0.92 9.63 8.45
CA VAL A 175 -2.13 9.55 7.61
C VAL A 175 -2.75 8.16 7.75
N LEU A 176 -3.98 8.09 8.24
CA LEU A 176 -4.79 6.88 8.32
C LEU A 176 -6.01 7.02 7.41
N LEU A 177 -6.00 6.32 6.28
CA LEU A 177 -6.99 6.52 5.23
C LEU A 177 -8.34 5.88 5.56
N ASN A 178 -8.33 4.61 5.91
CA ASN A 178 -9.51 3.79 6.21
C ASN A 178 -9.10 2.49 6.87
N ILE A 179 -10.08 1.83 7.52
CA ILE A 179 -9.92 0.50 8.10
C ILE A 179 -11.06 -0.39 7.64
N THR A 180 -10.74 -1.41 6.86
CA THR A 180 -11.66 -2.50 6.48
C THR A 180 -10.98 -3.85 6.75
N PRO A 181 -11.71 -4.91 7.08
CA PRO A 181 -11.13 -6.23 7.35
C PRO A 181 -10.18 -6.67 6.22
N ASP A 182 -8.93 -6.94 6.58
CA ASP A 182 -7.89 -7.46 5.69
C ASP A 182 -6.83 -8.17 6.53
N HIS A 183 -6.16 -9.18 5.96
CA HIS A 183 -5.07 -9.92 6.62
C HIS A 183 -5.42 -10.49 8.01
N LEU A 184 -6.69 -10.81 8.29
CA LEU A 184 -7.14 -11.25 9.61
C LEU A 184 -6.48 -12.55 10.08
N ASP A 185 -6.00 -13.40 9.16
CA ASP A 185 -5.18 -14.57 9.41
C ASP A 185 -3.91 -14.26 10.23
N ARG A 186 -3.35 -13.06 10.06
CA ARG A 186 -2.18 -12.56 10.79
C ARG A 186 -2.53 -11.94 12.14
N TYR A 187 -3.80 -11.64 12.38
CA TYR A 187 -4.34 -10.94 13.56
C TYR A 187 -5.32 -11.81 14.36
N GLU A 188 -5.10 -13.14 14.38
CA GLU A 188 -5.90 -14.10 15.13
C GLU A 188 -7.40 -14.06 14.77
N TYR A 189 -7.72 -13.65 13.53
CA TYR A 189 -9.09 -13.40 13.06
C TYR A 189 -9.86 -12.36 13.89
N ARG A 190 -9.15 -11.48 14.61
CA ARG A 190 -9.72 -10.41 15.42
C ARG A 190 -9.47 -9.06 14.73
N LEU A 191 -10.56 -8.44 14.29
CA LEU A 191 -10.48 -7.13 13.64
C LEU A 191 -9.80 -6.08 14.54
N GLN A 192 -10.06 -6.11 15.86
CA GLN A 192 -9.47 -5.16 16.81
C GLN A 192 -7.93 -5.20 16.81
N ASN A 193 -7.31 -6.38 16.69
CA ASN A 193 -5.85 -6.50 16.63
C ASN A 193 -5.29 -5.77 15.38
N TYR A 194 -5.98 -5.89 14.24
CA TYR A 194 -5.61 -5.17 13.01
C TYR A 194 -5.83 -3.66 13.14
N VAL A 195 -6.90 -3.23 13.79
CA VAL A 195 -7.18 -1.82 14.10
C VAL A 195 -6.08 -1.25 14.99
N ASP A 196 -5.72 -1.95 16.07
CA ASP A 196 -4.67 -1.54 17.00
C ASP A 196 -3.32 -1.43 16.31
N SER A 197 -2.99 -2.38 15.43
CA SER A 197 -1.80 -2.32 14.61
C SER A 197 -1.75 -1.04 13.78
N LYS A 198 -2.84 -0.67 13.09
CA LYS A 198 -2.87 0.56 12.27
C LYS A 198 -2.76 1.84 13.07
N PHE A 199 -3.38 1.88 14.25
CA PHE A 199 -3.30 3.03 15.15
C PHE A 199 -1.91 3.24 15.77
N ARG A 200 -1.01 2.25 15.68
CA ARG A 200 0.41 2.43 16.06
C ARG A 200 1.12 3.52 15.25
N ILE A 201 0.59 3.94 14.10
CA ILE A 201 1.11 5.08 13.34
C ILE A 201 1.12 6.39 14.15
N LEU A 202 0.30 6.48 15.20
CA LEU A 202 0.19 7.64 16.10
C LEU A 202 1.14 7.58 17.30
N GLN A 203 1.80 6.43 17.51
CA GLN A 203 2.67 6.30 18.68
C GLN A 203 3.77 7.35 18.66
N ASN A 204 4.14 7.81 19.83
CA ASN A 204 5.18 8.82 20.04
C ASN A 204 4.90 10.21 19.43
N GLN A 205 3.72 10.44 18.83
CA GLN A 205 3.32 11.76 18.37
C GLN A 205 3.08 12.72 19.53
N THR A 206 3.36 13.99 19.29
CA THR A 206 3.23 15.10 20.23
C THR A 206 2.28 16.17 19.68
N LYS A 207 2.04 17.22 20.43
CA LYS A 207 1.24 18.40 20.00
C LYS A 207 1.83 19.18 18.83
N ALA A 208 3.08 18.88 18.43
CA ALA A 208 3.71 19.47 17.25
C ALA A 208 3.46 18.67 15.98
N ASP A 209 2.96 17.44 16.10
CA ASP A 209 2.76 16.50 15.00
C ASP A 209 1.30 16.51 14.52
N PHE A 210 1.05 15.87 13.36
CA PHE A 210 -0.26 15.90 12.71
C PHE A 210 -0.82 14.50 12.50
N PHE A 211 -2.12 14.36 12.71
CA PHE A 211 -2.89 13.17 12.40
C PHE A 211 -3.98 13.48 11.37
N ILE A 212 -3.79 13.05 10.13
CA ILE A 212 -4.74 13.17 9.02
C ILE A 212 -5.52 11.86 8.92
N TYR A 213 -6.85 11.90 8.98
CA TYR A 213 -7.64 10.67 9.04
C TYR A 213 -8.97 10.75 8.29
N GLY A 214 -9.41 9.60 7.77
CA GLY A 214 -10.70 9.43 7.12
C GLY A 214 -11.86 9.55 8.11
N ALA A 215 -12.60 10.66 8.03
CA ALA A 215 -13.67 10.97 8.95
C ALA A 215 -14.99 10.23 8.66
N ASP A 216 -15.13 9.64 7.50
CA ASP A 216 -16.31 8.84 7.13
C ASP A 216 -16.16 7.36 7.54
N ASP A 217 -14.99 6.94 8.00
CA ASP A 217 -14.74 5.57 8.42
C ASP A 217 -15.26 5.37 9.86
N PRO A 218 -16.27 4.52 10.08
CA PRO A 218 -16.89 4.34 11.39
C PRO A 218 -15.94 3.72 12.41
N ILE A 219 -15.00 2.87 11.98
CA ILE A 219 -14.02 2.23 12.87
C ILE A 219 -13.04 3.29 13.36
N ILE A 220 -12.52 4.13 12.47
CA ILE A 220 -11.62 5.24 12.84
C ILE A 220 -12.33 6.21 13.81
N GLN A 221 -13.58 6.56 13.52
CA GLN A 221 -14.36 7.47 14.36
C GLN A 221 -14.59 6.92 15.78
N GLU A 222 -14.85 5.62 15.89
CA GLU A 222 -15.02 4.97 17.19
C GLU A 222 -13.70 4.90 17.97
N GLU A 223 -12.62 4.55 17.30
CA GLU A 223 -11.31 4.38 17.94
C GLU A 223 -10.67 5.70 18.39
N ILE A 224 -10.89 6.79 17.65
CA ILE A 224 -10.43 8.14 18.07
C ILE A 224 -11.04 8.53 19.41
N LYS A 225 -12.31 8.19 19.67
CA LYS A 225 -12.99 8.51 20.93
C LYS A 225 -12.43 7.74 22.13
N LYS A 226 -11.78 6.60 21.90
CA LYS A 226 -11.23 5.71 22.93
C LYS A 226 -9.75 6.00 23.25
N ARG A 227 -9.08 6.81 22.41
CA ARG A 227 -7.62 7.00 22.49
C ARG A 227 -7.29 8.45 22.86
N ASP A 228 -6.27 8.63 23.69
CA ASP A 228 -5.68 9.94 23.94
C ASP A 228 -4.69 10.26 22.79
N ILE A 229 -5.11 11.15 21.87
CA ILE A 229 -4.33 11.54 20.71
C ILE A 229 -3.73 12.92 20.95
N SER A 230 -2.41 12.97 21.13
CA SER A 230 -1.68 14.22 21.37
C SER A 230 -1.54 15.09 20.13
N ALA A 231 -1.52 14.49 18.93
CA ALA A 231 -1.31 15.17 17.66
C ALA A 231 -2.47 16.10 17.28
N ILE A 232 -2.21 17.06 16.41
CA ILE A 232 -3.24 17.91 15.81
C ILE A 232 -4.04 17.07 14.81
N CYS A 233 -5.32 16.84 15.11
CA CYS A 233 -6.22 16.04 14.31
C CYS A 233 -6.80 16.83 13.13
N LEU A 234 -6.68 16.29 11.93
CA LEU A 234 -7.16 16.86 10.67
C LEU A 234 -8.05 15.83 9.93
N PRO A 235 -9.36 15.89 10.11
CA PRO A 235 -10.31 15.00 9.43
C PRO A 235 -10.39 15.32 7.94
N PHE A 236 -10.58 14.27 7.12
CA PHE A 236 -11.01 14.41 5.73
C PHE A 236 -12.13 13.42 5.42
N GLY A 237 -13.04 13.82 4.52
CA GLY A 237 -14.15 12.95 4.17
C GLY A 237 -15.12 13.57 3.17
N TRP A 238 -16.15 12.82 2.82
CA TRP A 238 -17.28 13.31 2.03
C TRP A 238 -18.30 14.00 2.95
N ILE A 239 -17.81 14.99 3.67
CA ILE A 239 -18.50 15.80 4.67
C ILE A 239 -18.35 17.27 4.31
N GLU A 240 -19.15 18.13 4.89
CA GLU A 240 -18.92 19.58 4.82
C GLU A 240 -17.51 19.91 5.32
N ALA A 241 -16.80 20.75 4.58
CA ALA A 241 -15.39 21.04 4.87
C ALA A 241 -15.22 21.65 6.27
N PRO A 242 -14.50 20.99 7.18
CA PRO A 242 -14.29 21.49 8.53
C PRO A 242 -13.34 22.70 8.54
N LYS A 243 -13.32 23.44 9.65
CA LYS A 243 -12.42 24.59 9.83
C LYS A 243 -10.93 24.23 9.69
N ASN A 244 -10.55 23.02 10.13
CA ASN A 244 -9.22 22.43 9.93
C ASN A 244 -9.43 21.00 9.45
N GLY A 245 -9.12 20.70 8.20
CA GLY A 245 -9.35 19.42 7.55
C GLY A 245 -9.74 19.57 6.09
N ALA A 246 -10.31 18.53 5.50
CA ALA A 246 -10.78 18.55 4.11
C ALA A 246 -12.18 17.97 3.99
N GLY A 247 -12.96 18.50 3.04
CA GLY A 247 -14.31 18.06 2.76
C GLY A 247 -14.78 18.44 1.37
N ILE A 248 -16.05 18.19 1.10
CA ILE A 248 -16.73 18.50 -0.16
C ILE A 248 -17.88 19.47 0.08
N ASN A 249 -17.92 20.55 -0.70
CA ASN A 249 -19.08 21.43 -0.78
C ASN A 249 -19.57 21.45 -2.22
N GLY A 250 -20.67 20.77 -2.51
CA GLY A 250 -21.14 20.54 -3.88
C GLY A 250 -20.12 19.70 -4.68
N GLU A 251 -19.55 20.30 -5.72
CA GLU A 251 -18.53 19.70 -6.59
C GLU A 251 -17.11 20.20 -6.28
N GLU A 252 -16.95 20.95 -5.20
CA GLU A 252 -15.67 21.54 -4.77
C GLU A 252 -15.05 20.73 -3.64
N LEU A 253 -13.83 20.25 -3.83
CA LEU A 253 -12.94 19.81 -2.78
C LEU A 253 -12.38 21.04 -2.08
N ILE A 254 -12.54 21.11 -0.75
CA ILE A 254 -12.05 22.21 0.07
C ILE A 254 -11.11 21.66 1.15
N ILE A 255 -9.95 22.28 1.29
CA ILE A 255 -8.98 21.96 2.34
C ILE A 255 -8.70 23.22 3.13
N ASN A 256 -8.95 23.18 4.43
CA ASN A 256 -8.75 24.29 5.35
C ASN A 256 -7.68 23.95 6.39
N TRP A 257 -6.75 24.86 6.61
CA TRP A 257 -5.78 24.79 7.70
C TRP A 257 -5.42 26.18 8.20
N LYS A 258 -5.78 26.49 9.46
CA LYS A 258 -5.60 27.83 10.05
C LYS A 258 -6.32 28.90 9.21
N GLN A 259 -5.55 29.83 8.61
CA GLN A 259 -6.07 30.89 7.74
C GLN A 259 -5.92 30.56 6.25
N ASN A 260 -5.30 29.42 5.91
CA ASN A 260 -5.17 28.96 4.53
C ASN A 260 -6.39 28.12 4.15
N SER A 261 -6.99 28.46 3.01
CA SER A 261 -8.06 27.66 2.37
C SER A 261 -7.67 27.40 0.93
N PHE A 262 -7.75 26.14 0.56
CA PHE A 262 -7.55 25.66 -0.80
C PHE A 262 -8.85 25.05 -1.31
N ASN A 263 -9.22 25.35 -2.56
CA ASN A 263 -10.35 24.71 -3.21
C ASN A 263 -10.02 24.32 -4.65
N MET A 264 -10.63 23.25 -5.15
CA MET A 264 -10.61 22.88 -6.56
C MET A 264 -11.82 22.01 -6.89
N SER A 265 -12.25 22.05 -8.16
CA SER A 265 -13.29 21.13 -8.63
C SER A 265 -12.84 19.67 -8.55
N ILE A 266 -13.71 18.77 -8.10
CA ILE A 266 -13.43 17.33 -8.09
C ILE A 266 -13.20 16.78 -9.51
N PHE A 267 -13.71 17.44 -10.54
CA PHE A 267 -13.51 17.06 -11.94
C PHE A 267 -12.13 17.43 -12.48
N ASP A 268 -11.43 18.37 -11.83
CA ASP A 268 -10.07 18.76 -12.20
C ASP A 268 -9.01 17.84 -11.57
N ILE A 269 -9.40 16.94 -10.67
CA ILE A 269 -8.51 15.94 -10.07
C ILE A 269 -8.17 14.90 -11.15
N ALA A 270 -6.89 14.63 -11.37
CA ALA A 270 -6.42 13.69 -12.39
C ALA A 270 -6.96 12.26 -12.17
N LEU A 271 -7.00 11.81 -10.94
CA LEU A 271 -7.54 10.51 -10.56
C LEU A 271 -9.03 10.64 -10.20
N GLN A 272 -9.90 10.23 -11.11
CA GLN A 272 -11.34 10.28 -10.91
C GLN A 272 -11.86 9.20 -9.95
N GLY A 273 -13.06 9.44 -9.41
CA GLY A 273 -13.77 8.53 -8.53
C GLY A 273 -13.64 8.90 -7.04
N ARG A 274 -14.68 8.58 -6.28
CA ARG A 274 -14.82 8.98 -4.87
C ARG A 274 -13.60 8.60 -4.01
N HIS A 275 -13.11 7.37 -4.13
CA HIS A 275 -11.94 6.91 -3.37
C HIS A 275 -10.65 7.69 -3.70
N ASN A 276 -10.50 8.13 -4.96
CA ASN A 276 -9.36 8.96 -5.36
C ASN A 276 -9.50 10.41 -4.88
N THR A 277 -10.72 10.90 -4.75
CA THR A 277 -10.97 12.19 -4.08
C THR A 277 -10.53 12.14 -2.61
N TYR A 278 -10.80 11.04 -1.89
CA TYR A 278 -10.26 10.84 -0.53
C TYR A 278 -8.73 10.82 -0.50
N ASN A 279 -8.09 10.09 -1.43
CA ASN A 279 -6.63 10.07 -1.54
C ASN A 279 -6.06 11.47 -1.80
N SER A 280 -6.74 12.27 -2.64
CA SER A 280 -6.37 13.64 -2.96
C SER A 280 -6.55 14.60 -1.77
N MET A 281 -7.63 14.44 -0.99
CA MET A 281 -7.82 15.18 0.27
C MET A 281 -6.66 14.94 1.24
N ALA A 282 -6.29 13.67 1.46
CA ALA A 282 -5.22 13.30 2.38
C ALA A 282 -3.87 13.85 1.93
N ALA A 283 -3.51 13.71 0.64
CA ALA A 283 -2.29 14.25 0.07
C ALA A 283 -2.26 15.79 0.10
N GLY A 284 -3.38 16.42 -0.25
CA GLY A 284 -3.53 17.88 -0.21
C GLY A 284 -3.39 18.45 1.20
N LEU A 285 -4.00 17.80 2.22
CA LEU A 285 -3.82 18.17 3.62
C LEU A 285 -2.36 18.10 4.06
N ALA A 286 -1.64 17.04 3.71
CA ALA A 286 -0.21 16.94 3.98
C ALA A 286 0.57 18.10 3.33
N GLY A 287 0.20 18.47 2.10
CA GLY A 287 0.80 19.61 1.39
C GLY A 287 0.53 20.95 2.08
N VAL A 288 -0.72 21.18 2.49
CA VAL A 288 -1.12 22.44 3.16
C VAL A 288 -0.43 22.57 4.53
N VAL A 289 -0.35 21.48 5.30
CA VAL A 289 0.36 21.44 6.60
C VAL A 289 1.85 21.75 6.45
N LEU A 290 2.46 21.34 5.35
CA LEU A 290 3.86 21.64 4.99
C LEU A 290 4.04 23.04 4.37
N ASN A 291 2.99 23.87 4.34
CA ASN A 291 2.98 25.21 3.74
C ASN A 291 3.36 25.22 2.24
N ILE A 292 3.00 24.18 1.50
CA ILE A 292 3.13 24.17 0.05
C ILE A 292 2.09 25.13 -0.53
N ARG A 293 2.49 25.93 -1.53
CA ARG A 293 1.61 26.90 -2.18
C ARG A 293 0.41 26.20 -2.86
N ASN A 294 -0.76 26.81 -2.76
CA ASN A 294 -2.02 26.28 -3.30
C ASN A 294 -1.94 25.96 -4.80
N GLU A 295 -1.20 26.76 -5.59
CA GLU A 295 -0.99 26.52 -7.03
C GLU A 295 -0.27 25.20 -7.27
N LYS A 296 0.76 24.88 -6.45
CA LYS A 296 1.50 23.62 -6.56
C LYS A 296 0.69 22.42 -6.14
N ILE A 297 -0.16 22.59 -5.11
CA ILE A 297 -1.11 21.53 -4.70
C ILE A 297 -2.08 21.27 -5.84
N ARG A 298 -2.69 22.30 -6.42
CA ARG A 298 -3.62 22.19 -7.56
C ARG A 298 -2.98 21.49 -8.76
N GLU A 299 -1.81 21.98 -9.19
CA GLU A 299 -1.05 21.42 -10.30
C GLU A 299 -0.81 19.91 -10.09
N SER A 300 -0.30 19.54 -8.90
CA SER A 300 0.04 18.14 -8.58
C SER A 300 -1.18 17.22 -8.50
N LEU A 301 -2.33 17.72 -8.03
CA LEU A 301 -3.56 16.95 -8.00
C LEU A 301 -4.18 16.80 -9.40
N SER A 302 -3.92 17.75 -10.32
CA SER A 302 -4.46 17.74 -11.70
C SER A 302 -3.59 16.97 -12.69
N ASP A 303 -2.28 16.85 -12.48
CA ASP A 303 -1.35 16.26 -13.45
C ASP A 303 -0.82 14.86 -13.06
N PHE A 304 -1.20 14.34 -11.89
CA PHE A 304 -0.74 13.04 -11.40
C PHE A 304 -1.18 11.90 -12.32
N LYS A 305 -0.22 11.20 -12.93
CA LYS A 305 -0.47 10.16 -13.93
C LYS A 305 -1.02 8.83 -13.38
N GLY A 306 -1.26 8.76 -12.07
CA GLY A 306 -1.74 7.54 -11.43
C GLY A 306 -0.62 6.56 -11.06
N VAL A 307 -1.03 5.39 -10.64
CA VAL A 307 -0.16 4.30 -10.17
C VAL A 307 -0.28 3.15 -11.15
N GLU A 308 0.83 2.62 -11.62
CA GLU A 308 0.84 1.43 -12.49
C GLU A 308 0.08 0.28 -11.80
N HIS A 309 -0.68 -0.47 -12.56
CA HIS A 309 -1.54 -1.57 -12.09
C HIS A 309 -2.68 -1.17 -11.13
N ARG A 310 -3.03 0.12 -11.03
CA ARG A 310 -4.17 0.58 -10.22
C ARG A 310 -5.10 1.49 -11.04
N LEU A 311 -6.22 0.92 -11.49
CA LEU A 311 -7.17 1.55 -12.43
C LEU A 311 -6.46 2.26 -13.60
N GLU A 312 -5.32 1.70 -13.99
CA GLU A 312 -4.47 2.21 -15.06
C GLU A 312 -5.20 2.08 -16.39
N ARG A 313 -5.68 3.19 -16.96
CA ARG A 313 -6.22 3.23 -18.32
C ARG A 313 -5.08 3.03 -19.30
N PHE A 314 -4.88 1.76 -19.71
CA PHE A 314 -3.67 1.38 -20.41
C PHE A 314 -3.73 1.63 -21.92
N LEU A 315 -4.75 1.10 -22.58
CA LEU A 315 -4.86 1.18 -24.04
C LEU A 315 -6.33 1.13 -24.48
N LYS A 316 -6.60 1.69 -25.65
CA LYS A 316 -7.89 1.55 -26.32
C LYS A 316 -7.70 0.83 -27.64
N VAL A 317 -8.30 -0.37 -27.78
CA VAL A 317 -8.19 -1.21 -28.98
C VAL A 317 -9.57 -1.33 -29.62
N HIS A 318 -9.73 -0.96 -30.87
CA HIS A 318 -11.00 -0.97 -31.62
C HIS A 318 -12.18 -0.34 -30.86
N GLY A 319 -11.89 0.72 -30.08
CA GLY A 319 -12.89 1.43 -29.29
C GLY A 319 -13.20 0.82 -27.92
N ILE A 320 -12.64 -0.34 -27.57
CA ILE A 320 -12.72 -0.99 -26.27
C ILE A 320 -11.60 -0.44 -25.39
N GLU A 321 -11.94 0.01 -24.18
CA GLU A 321 -10.97 0.54 -23.21
C GLU A 321 -10.45 -0.59 -22.31
N PHE A 322 -9.13 -0.76 -22.23
CA PHE A 322 -8.49 -1.76 -21.36
C PHE A 322 -7.92 -1.08 -20.13
N ILE A 323 -8.38 -1.52 -18.97
CA ILE A 323 -7.99 -0.96 -17.65
C ILE A 323 -7.29 -2.05 -16.83
N ASN A 324 -6.07 -1.72 -16.38
CA ASN A 324 -5.25 -2.59 -15.55
C ASN A 324 -5.37 -2.19 -14.07
N ASP A 325 -6.05 -3.01 -13.30
CA ASP A 325 -6.19 -2.87 -11.85
C ASP A 325 -5.68 -4.14 -11.13
N SER A 326 -4.58 -4.71 -11.64
CA SER A 326 -4.00 -5.95 -11.13
C SER A 326 -3.66 -5.90 -9.63
N LYS A 327 -3.47 -4.70 -9.07
CA LYS A 327 -3.23 -4.48 -7.64
C LYS A 327 -4.46 -4.68 -6.75
N ALA A 328 -5.66 -4.82 -7.31
CA ALA A 328 -6.88 -5.15 -6.57
C ALA A 328 -6.88 -6.64 -6.16
N THR A 329 -6.17 -6.96 -5.11
CA THR A 329 -5.99 -8.34 -4.60
C THR A 329 -7.00 -8.73 -3.52
N ASN A 330 -8.05 -7.95 -3.33
CA ASN A 330 -9.17 -8.22 -2.44
C ASN A 330 -10.49 -7.68 -3.00
N VAL A 331 -11.61 -8.20 -2.49
CA VAL A 331 -12.98 -7.86 -2.91
C VAL A 331 -13.26 -6.37 -2.79
N ASN A 332 -12.83 -5.74 -1.71
CA ASN A 332 -13.10 -4.33 -1.47
C ASN A 332 -12.41 -3.40 -2.49
N SER A 333 -11.17 -3.71 -2.88
CA SER A 333 -10.48 -2.96 -3.94
C SER A 333 -11.21 -3.09 -5.27
N THR A 334 -11.69 -4.28 -5.62
CA THR A 334 -12.47 -4.53 -6.83
C THR A 334 -13.84 -3.85 -6.78
N TRP A 335 -14.45 -3.75 -5.61
CA TRP A 335 -15.69 -3.00 -5.44
C TRP A 335 -15.53 -1.54 -5.90
N TYR A 336 -14.48 -0.87 -5.45
CA TYR A 336 -14.19 0.50 -5.87
C TYR A 336 -13.86 0.62 -7.36
N ALA A 337 -13.19 -0.38 -7.92
CA ALA A 337 -12.91 -0.39 -9.36
C ALA A 337 -14.20 -0.45 -10.18
N LEU A 338 -15.10 -1.38 -9.84
CA LEU A 338 -16.40 -1.52 -10.50
C LEU A 338 -17.29 -0.29 -10.27
N GLU A 339 -17.29 0.27 -9.06
CA GLU A 339 -18.09 1.46 -8.74
C GLU A 339 -17.69 2.67 -9.59
N SER A 340 -16.38 2.88 -9.80
CA SER A 340 -15.83 4.03 -10.51
C SER A 340 -16.09 4.06 -12.01
N LEU A 341 -16.53 2.94 -12.62
CA LEU A 341 -16.74 2.82 -14.06
C LEU A 341 -18.22 2.94 -14.41
N ASN A 342 -18.52 3.71 -15.46
CA ASN A 342 -19.89 4.00 -15.91
C ASN A 342 -20.30 3.28 -17.21
N LYS A 343 -19.37 2.53 -17.85
CA LYS A 343 -19.62 1.76 -19.07
C LYS A 343 -19.88 0.30 -18.76
N PRO A 344 -20.52 -0.48 -19.66
CA PRO A 344 -20.58 -1.93 -19.51
C PRO A 344 -19.18 -2.53 -19.44
N ILE A 345 -19.00 -3.50 -18.53
CA ILE A 345 -17.70 -4.06 -18.19
C ILE A 345 -17.64 -5.54 -18.59
N VAL A 346 -16.56 -5.95 -19.24
CA VAL A 346 -16.07 -7.34 -19.23
C VAL A 346 -15.00 -7.42 -18.16
N TRP A 347 -15.27 -8.18 -17.11
CA TRP A 347 -14.44 -8.21 -15.91
C TRP A 347 -13.54 -9.44 -15.91
N ILE A 348 -12.21 -9.23 -15.81
CA ILE A 348 -11.21 -10.28 -15.61
C ILE A 348 -10.92 -10.39 -14.12
N ALA A 349 -11.23 -11.57 -13.54
CA ALA A 349 -11.15 -11.83 -12.10
C ALA A 349 -10.47 -13.18 -11.84
N GLY A 350 -9.94 -13.39 -10.62
CA GLY A 350 -9.37 -14.68 -10.22
C GLY A 350 -7.96 -14.63 -9.66
N GLY A 351 -7.49 -15.79 -9.24
CA GLY A 351 -6.25 -16.00 -8.51
C GLY A 351 -6.48 -16.73 -7.18
N VAL A 352 -5.55 -16.65 -6.24
CA VAL A 352 -5.66 -17.31 -4.92
C VAL A 352 -6.71 -16.61 -4.06
N ASP A 353 -7.81 -17.32 -3.78
CA ASP A 353 -8.87 -16.88 -2.87
C ASP A 353 -8.42 -17.03 -1.40
N LYS A 354 -8.51 -15.96 -0.62
CA LYS A 354 -8.14 -15.94 0.80
C LYS A 354 -9.35 -16.00 1.76
N GLY A 355 -10.41 -16.64 1.33
CA GLY A 355 -11.67 -16.66 2.09
C GLY A 355 -12.59 -15.48 1.76
N ASN A 356 -12.53 -14.99 0.53
CA ASN A 356 -13.31 -13.86 0.06
C ASN A 356 -14.82 -14.09 0.20
N ASP A 357 -15.54 -13.04 0.60
CA ASP A 357 -16.99 -12.91 0.49
C ASP A 357 -17.30 -11.97 -0.70
N TYR A 358 -17.94 -12.52 -1.73
CA TYR A 358 -18.29 -11.80 -2.95
C TYR A 358 -19.66 -11.12 -2.91
N ASP A 359 -20.43 -11.26 -1.83
CA ASP A 359 -21.78 -10.70 -1.73
C ASP A 359 -21.79 -9.17 -1.90
N ALA A 360 -20.76 -8.50 -1.41
CA ALA A 360 -20.61 -7.07 -1.58
C ALA A 360 -20.50 -6.60 -3.04
N LEU A 361 -20.11 -7.48 -3.96
CA LEU A 361 -19.96 -7.15 -5.39
C LEU A 361 -21.24 -7.42 -6.20
N LYS A 362 -22.16 -8.24 -5.71
CA LYS A 362 -23.30 -8.75 -6.49
C LYS A 362 -24.15 -7.67 -7.14
N GLU A 363 -24.45 -6.60 -6.43
CA GLU A 363 -25.25 -5.49 -6.96
C GLU A 363 -24.53 -4.74 -8.08
N LEU A 364 -23.22 -4.41 -7.90
CA LEU A 364 -22.43 -3.76 -8.91
C LEU A 364 -22.23 -4.63 -10.16
N VAL A 365 -21.97 -5.93 -9.93
CA VAL A 365 -21.81 -6.90 -11.02
C VAL A 365 -23.09 -7.01 -11.81
N LYS A 366 -24.26 -7.13 -11.18
CA LYS A 366 -25.57 -7.17 -11.84
C LYS A 366 -25.84 -5.94 -12.71
N ASN A 367 -25.40 -4.77 -12.25
CA ASN A 367 -25.72 -3.51 -12.92
C ASN A 367 -24.70 -3.12 -13.99
N LYS A 368 -23.46 -3.59 -13.91
CA LYS A 368 -22.36 -3.08 -14.73
C LYS A 368 -21.59 -4.16 -15.51
N VAL A 369 -21.58 -5.41 -15.05
CA VAL A 369 -20.77 -6.48 -15.63
C VAL A 369 -21.62 -7.35 -16.56
N LYS A 370 -21.20 -7.44 -17.83
CA LYS A 370 -21.88 -8.26 -18.83
C LYS A 370 -21.27 -9.65 -19.00
N ALA A 371 -19.98 -9.79 -18.71
CA ALA A 371 -19.27 -11.05 -18.77
C ALA A 371 -18.13 -11.08 -17.75
N ILE A 372 -17.79 -12.26 -17.24
CA ILE A 372 -16.65 -12.50 -16.35
C ILE A 372 -15.68 -13.46 -17.02
N ILE A 373 -14.40 -13.10 -17.04
CA ILE A 373 -13.32 -13.99 -17.45
C ILE A 373 -12.54 -14.36 -16.19
N CYS A 374 -12.63 -15.61 -15.80
CA CYS A 374 -11.89 -16.12 -14.67
C CYS A 374 -10.49 -16.52 -15.09
N VAL A 375 -9.46 -16.01 -14.38
CA VAL A 375 -8.05 -16.36 -14.61
C VAL A 375 -7.41 -16.84 -13.31
N GLY A 376 -7.18 -18.13 -13.20
CA GLY A 376 -6.65 -18.75 -11.98
C GLY A 376 -6.74 -20.26 -12.04
N VAL A 377 -6.03 -20.94 -11.14
CA VAL A 377 -6.05 -22.42 -11.01
C VAL A 377 -7.39 -22.90 -10.47
N ASP A 378 -7.98 -22.18 -9.52
CA ASP A 378 -9.30 -22.49 -8.95
C ASP A 378 -10.21 -21.24 -9.00
N ASN A 379 -11.25 -21.32 -9.82
CA ASN A 379 -12.21 -20.23 -10.03
C ASN A 379 -13.62 -20.56 -9.50
N GLN A 380 -13.77 -21.70 -8.79
CA GLN A 380 -15.09 -22.23 -8.40
C GLN A 380 -15.93 -21.22 -7.59
N LYS A 381 -15.32 -20.55 -6.62
CA LYS A 381 -16.00 -19.57 -5.78
C LYS A 381 -16.56 -18.37 -6.55
N ILE A 382 -15.78 -17.83 -7.50
CA ILE A 382 -16.24 -16.72 -8.34
C ILE A 382 -17.40 -17.17 -9.20
N LYS A 383 -17.31 -18.34 -9.82
CA LYS A 383 -18.38 -18.90 -10.62
C LYS A 383 -19.67 -19.11 -9.80
N GLU A 384 -19.57 -19.72 -8.62
CA GLU A 384 -20.72 -19.93 -7.74
C GLU A 384 -21.38 -18.62 -7.31
N ALA A 385 -20.57 -17.59 -7.03
CA ALA A 385 -21.05 -16.28 -6.60
C ALA A 385 -21.85 -15.53 -7.69
N PHE A 386 -21.52 -15.74 -8.97
CA PHE A 386 -22.03 -14.89 -10.07
C PHE A 386 -22.78 -15.65 -11.18
N LYS A 387 -22.84 -16.99 -11.17
CA LYS A 387 -23.51 -17.80 -12.23
C LYS A 387 -24.97 -17.44 -12.49
N ASP A 388 -25.69 -16.98 -11.47
CA ASP A 388 -27.09 -16.57 -11.58
C ASP A 388 -27.27 -15.07 -11.89
N ILE A 389 -26.16 -14.33 -12.01
CA ILE A 389 -26.13 -12.88 -12.18
C ILE A 389 -25.60 -12.48 -13.57
N VAL A 390 -24.53 -13.16 -14.03
CA VAL A 390 -23.86 -12.85 -15.28
C VAL A 390 -24.00 -14.03 -16.25
N PRO A 391 -24.49 -13.80 -17.50
CA PRO A 391 -24.76 -14.88 -18.45
C PRO A 391 -23.50 -15.58 -18.95
N ASP A 392 -22.42 -14.83 -19.13
CA ASP A 392 -21.17 -15.33 -19.72
C ASP A 392 -20.05 -15.35 -18.68
N ILE A 393 -19.67 -16.55 -18.24
CA ILE A 393 -18.50 -16.79 -17.36
C ILE A 393 -17.57 -17.76 -18.08
N VAL A 394 -16.39 -17.29 -18.46
CA VAL A 394 -15.35 -18.06 -19.17
C VAL A 394 -14.18 -18.32 -18.22
N GLU A 395 -13.64 -19.54 -18.21
CA GLU A 395 -12.46 -19.89 -17.43
C GLU A 395 -11.22 -19.97 -18.33
N THR A 396 -10.12 -19.41 -17.85
CA THR A 396 -8.82 -19.42 -18.50
C THR A 396 -7.71 -19.70 -17.49
N GLN A 397 -6.56 -20.20 -17.96
CA GLN A 397 -5.40 -20.48 -17.12
C GLN A 397 -4.17 -19.63 -17.49
N ASP A 398 -4.31 -18.72 -18.42
CA ASP A 398 -3.28 -17.75 -18.76
C ASP A 398 -3.89 -16.39 -19.12
N MET A 399 -3.06 -15.36 -19.06
CA MET A 399 -3.51 -13.98 -19.26
C MET A 399 -3.79 -13.67 -20.74
N GLN A 400 -3.13 -14.34 -21.67
CA GLN A 400 -3.31 -14.11 -23.11
C GLN A 400 -4.71 -14.56 -23.55
N ASP A 401 -5.09 -15.77 -23.13
CA ASP A 401 -6.43 -16.31 -23.40
C ASP A 401 -7.52 -15.52 -22.67
N ALA A 402 -7.23 -15.02 -21.44
CA ALA A 402 -8.16 -14.17 -20.71
C ALA A 402 -8.42 -12.86 -21.45
N VAL A 403 -7.39 -12.19 -21.93
CA VAL A 403 -7.50 -10.93 -22.67
C VAL A 403 -8.20 -11.13 -24.02
N ARG A 404 -7.87 -12.21 -24.77
CA ARG A 404 -8.55 -12.54 -26.03
C ARG A 404 -10.04 -12.82 -25.82
N SER A 405 -10.38 -13.64 -24.82
CA SER A 405 -11.79 -13.92 -24.49
C SER A 405 -12.54 -12.65 -24.14
N ALA A 406 -11.94 -11.78 -23.32
CA ALA A 406 -12.51 -10.50 -22.94
C ALA A 406 -12.72 -9.58 -24.17
N TYR A 407 -11.74 -9.54 -25.08
CA TYR A 407 -11.84 -8.74 -26.31
C TYR A 407 -13.00 -9.20 -27.21
N TYR A 408 -13.18 -10.52 -27.38
CA TYR A 408 -14.28 -11.07 -28.19
C TYR A 408 -15.67 -10.81 -27.60
N LEU A 409 -15.77 -10.75 -26.28
CA LEU A 409 -17.03 -10.47 -25.60
C LEU A 409 -17.31 -8.98 -25.46
N ALA A 410 -16.31 -8.12 -25.51
CA ALA A 410 -16.48 -6.67 -25.43
C ALA A 410 -16.90 -6.06 -26.78
N LYS A 411 -17.57 -4.90 -26.72
CA LYS A 411 -17.97 -4.12 -27.88
C LYS A 411 -17.36 -2.71 -27.84
N ASN A 412 -17.33 -2.05 -29.00
CA ASN A 412 -16.90 -0.65 -29.07
C ASN A 412 -17.69 0.21 -28.06
N GLY A 413 -16.96 1.01 -27.29
CA GLY A 413 -17.50 1.85 -26.22
C GLY A 413 -17.52 1.20 -24.84
N GLU A 414 -17.27 -0.11 -24.71
CA GLU A 414 -17.22 -0.86 -23.46
C GLU A 414 -15.82 -0.90 -22.84
N THR A 415 -15.71 -1.46 -21.65
CA THR A 415 -14.47 -1.56 -20.89
C THR A 415 -14.12 -3.01 -20.60
N VAL A 416 -12.86 -3.42 -20.82
CA VAL A 416 -12.26 -4.62 -20.25
C VAL A 416 -11.48 -4.20 -19.02
N LEU A 417 -11.84 -4.75 -17.88
CA LEU A 417 -11.25 -4.44 -16.57
C LEU A 417 -10.56 -5.67 -16.00
N LEU A 418 -9.24 -5.61 -15.85
CA LEU A 418 -8.51 -6.54 -14.96
C LEU A 418 -8.58 -6.01 -13.52
N SER A 419 -9.42 -6.58 -12.67
CA SER A 419 -9.51 -6.28 -11.23
C SER A 419 -9.78 -7.57 -10.46
N PRO A 420 -8.73 -8.32 -10.13
CA PRO A 420 -8.80 -9.75 -9.85
C PRO A 420 -9.56 -10.17 -8.59
N ALA A 421 -9.73 -9.30 -7.60
CA ALA A 421 -10.25 -9.59 -6.25
C ALA A 421 -9.43 -10.62 -5.45
N CYS A 422 -8.45 -11.26 -6.06
CA CYS A 422 -7.64 -12.36 -5.52
C CYS A 422 -6.14 -12.08 -5.62
N ALA A 423 -5.35 -12.73 -4.78
CA ALA A 423 -3.89 -12.69 -4.89
C ALA A 423 -3.42 -13.41 -6.16
N SER A 424 -2.18 -13.14 -6.62
CA SER A 424 -1.70 -13.56 -7.94
C SER A 424 -0.79 -14.79 -7.93
N PHE A 425 -0.51 -15.37 -6.76
CA PHE A 425 0.59 -16.33 -6.55
C PHE A 425 0.33 -17.76 -7.08
N ASP A 426 -0.77 -17.98 -7.78
CA ASP A 426 -1.08 -19.25 -8.42
C ASP A 426 -0.51 -19.36 -9.85
N LEU A 427 -0.67 -18.32 -10.66
CA LEU A 427 -0.23 -18.29 -12.06
C LEU A 427 0.87 -17.24 -12.34
N PHE A 428 1.15 -16.33 -11.39
CA PHE A 428 2.06 -15.21 -11.59
C PHE A 428 3.00 -15.06 -10.38
N GLU A 429 4.18 -14.49 -10.60
CA GLU A 429 5.13 -14.23 -9.50
C GLU A 429 4.58 -13.24 -8.46
N ASN A 430 3.85 -12.24 -8.91
CA ASN A 430 3.25 -11.20 -8.09
C ASN A 430 2.19 -10.43 -8.91
N TYR A 431 1.53 -9.43 -8.29
CA TYR A 431 0.51 -8.65 -8.99
C TYR A 431 1.09 -7.75 -10.08
N GLU A 432 2.34 -7.31 -9.95
CA GLU A 432 3.05 -6.54 -10.98
C GLU A 432 3.27 -7.39 -12.23
N ASP A 433 3.69 -8.63 -12.05
CA ASP A 433 3.87 -9.57 -13.15
C ASP A 433 2.54 -9.84 -13.84
N ARG A 434 1.47 -10.14 -13.11
CA ARG A 434 0.11 -10.30 -13.66
C ARG A 434 -0.32 -9.07 -14.46
N GLY A 435 -0.07 -7.86 -13.95
CA GLY A 435 -0.40 -6.62 -14.65
C GLY A 435 0.45 -6.35 -15.88
N ARG A 436 1.74 -6.74 -15.88
CA ARG A 436 2.60 -6.67 -17.08
C ARG A 436 2.15 -7.65 -18.16
N GLN A 437 1.83 -8.90 -17.80
CA GLN A 437 1.32 -9.90 -18.73
C GLN A 437 -0.02 -9.45 -19.35
N PHE A 438 -0.91 -8.84 -18.58
CA PHE A 438 -2.13 -8.21 -19.12
C PHE A 438 -1.80 -7.14 -20.15
N LYS A 439 -0.88 -6.22 -19.86
CA LYS A 439 -0.48 -5.16 -20.79
C LYS A 439 0.18 -5.71 -22.06
N MET A 440 0.95 -6.78 -21.93
CA MET A 440 1.54 -7.48 -23.09
C MET A 440 0.46 -8.12 -23.96
N ALA A 441 -0.45 -8.87 -23.37
CA ALA A 441 -1.55 -9.52 -24.10
C ALA A 441 -2.47 -8.51 -24.82
N VAL A 442 -2.73 -7.35 -24.20
CA VAL A 442 -3.51 -6.27 -24.83
C VAL A 442 -2.80 -5.64 -26.04
N ARG A 443 -1.45 -5.57 -26.02
CA ARG A 443 -0.68 -5.06 -27.17
C ARG A 443 -0.64 -6.02 -28.36
N GLU A 444 -0.93 -7.29 -28.11
CA GLU A 444 -0.94 -8.36 -29.13
C GLU A 444 -2.33 -8.56 -29.78
N LEU A 445 -3.36 -7.78 -29.36
CA LEU A 445 -4.67 -7.73 -30.02
C LEU A 445 -4.62 -6.91 -31.32
#